data_f3287a8eee0e3faea452afab9b3fb9ac
#
_entry.id   f3287a8eee0e3faea452afab9b3fb9ac
#
_cell.length_a   1.000
_cell.length_b   1.000
_cell.length_c   1.000
_cell.angle_alpha   90.00
_cell.angle_beta   90.00
_cell.angle_gamma   90.00
#
_symmetry.space_group_name_H-M   'P 1'
#
loop_
_entity.id
_entity.type
_entity.pdbx_description
1 polymer ?
#
loop_
_entity_poly.entity_id
_entity_poly.type
_entity_poly.pdbx_seq_one_letter_code
_entity_poly.pdbx_strand_id
1 'polypeptide(L)'
;MKRNRMVAALTIALFVIPTATLRLVAQERNTKHHHYKLIDMGTLGGHQSGEAEENQTFTAPATRMINTRGMVTGAAELNVPDPYIPYCLISCMLVHSFLWRDGEITDLGALPGANDTFPNWVNDRGEVVGASFNGVDPASGAPLLDAILWKNGSVIDLGGIPGGNQSIANSINARGEVVGAAVNGTPDPFPNLWPILFFNNTTEIHAVRWRHGVVRDLGTLGGPDSTAIFVNDSGQIAGQSLTDFTINLATGQPTQHPFLWQHGKMLDLGTLGGTLGFPTGINKRGQVVGQMNVAGDLSFHPFLWDRGSLIDLGTLGGDSGLASWVNDAGEVLGIGYLPGNQTWHAFIWKNGVMTDLGTPDGDPCSDASVINSHGQAVGISTDCNGTALHSYLWENGGPIVDLQSLVLPGSDLTVHENLSINERGEIVANGLLPNGAGTHAILLIPCDENHPDVEGCDYDLMDASTSASGANTAVRHVYSPALTPSAARQRTRFNLQITP
;
A
#
# COMPACT_ATOMS: atom_id res chain seq x y z
N MET A 1 64.98 30.53 -58.55
CA MET A 1 64.49 29.71 -57.42
C MET A 1 63.05 30.11 -57.20
N LYS A 2 62.11 29.35 -57.76
CA LYS A 2 60.66 29.58 -57.62
C LYS A 2 60.10 28.49 -56.71
N ARG A 3 59.53 28.88 -55.56
CA ARG A 3 58.86 27.98 -54.57
C ARG A 3 57.41 27.87 -54.99
N ASN A 4 57.00 26.71 -55.43
CA ASN A 4 55.57 26.34 -55.63
C ASN A 4 54.94 26.11 -54.31
N ARG A 5 53.86 26.81 -54.02
CA ARG A 5 52.90 26.53 -52.95
C ARG A 5 51.76 25.70 -53.55
N MET A 6 51.67 24.44 -53.08
CA MET A 6 50.57 23.56 -53.36
C MET A 6 49.44 23.88 -52.37
N VAL A 7 48.28 24.30 -52.86
CA VAL A 7 47.07 24.47 -52.06
C VAL A 7 46.33 23.15 -52.15
N ALA A 8 46.20 22.46 -51.02
CA ALA A 8 45.35 21.29 -50.91
C ALA A 8 43.93 21.71 -50.60
N ALA A 9 43.02 21.44 -51.51
CA ALA A 9 41.58 21.60 -51.29
C ALA A 9 41.05 20.41 -50.49
N LEU A 10 40.53 20.67 -49.27
CA LEU A 10 39.90 19.68 -48.44
C LEU A 10 38.40 19.60 -48.82
N THR A 11 38.02 18.54 -49.51
CA THR A 11 36.63 18.26 -49.84
C THR A 11 35.98 17.56 -48.65
N ILE A 12 35.13 18.25 -47.92
CA ILE A 12 34.31 17.66 -46.85
C ILE A 12 33.12 16.97 -47.52
N ALA A 13 33.13 15.66 -47.54
CA ALA A 13 31.96 14.84 -47.91
C ALA A 13 31.01 14.78 -46.70
N LEU A 14 29.88 15.49 -46.79
CA LEU A 14 28.77 15.27 -45.84
C LEU A 14 28.14 13.92 -46.13
N PHE A 15 28.40 12.97 -45.23
CA PHE A 15 27.61 11.75 -45.15
C PHE A 15 26.29 12.08 -44.44
N VAL A 16 25.21 12.19 -45.19
CA VAL A 16 23.85 12.18 -44.67
C VAL A 16 23.55 10.73 -44.30
N ILE A 17 23.67 10.40 -43.02
CA ILE A 17 23.17 9.13 -42.47
C ILE A 17 21.65 9.28 -42.40
N PRO A 18 20.86 8.44 -43.13
CA PRO A 18 19.44 8.44 -42.94
C PRO A 18 19.16 7.94 -41.51
N THR A 19 18.56 8.79 -40.67
CA THR A 19 17.97 8.35 -39.41
C THR A 19 16.81 7.41 -39.72
N ALA A 20 17.12 6.14 -39.88
CA ALA A 20 16.11 5.10 -39.82
C ALA A 20 15.58 5.13 -38.37
N THR A 21 14.42 5.71 -38.18
CA THR A 21 13.61 5.48 -37.00
C THR A 21 13.31 4.00 -36.96
N LEU A 22 14.11 3.25 -36.20
CA LEU A 22 13.73 1.91 -35.77
C LEU A 22 12.47 2.09 -34.90
N ARG A 23 11.29 1.97 -35.54
CA ARG A 23 10.09 1.61 -34.80
C ARG A 23 10.36 0.19 -34.30
N LEU A 24 10.79 0.05 -33.05
CA LEU A 24 10.59 -1.20 -32.33
C LEU A 24 9.06 -1.35 -32.23
N VAL A 25 8.51 -2.14 -33.14
CA VAL A 25 7.20 -2.74 -32.93
C VAL A 25 7.39 -3.59 -31.67
N ALA A 26 6.84 -3.16 -30.55
CA ALA A 26 6.69 -3.99 -29.39
C ALA A 26 5.95 -5.22 -29.89
N GLN A 27 6.63 -6.36 -29.89
CA GLN A 27 6.01 -7.63 -30.17
C GLN A 27 5.03 -7.81 -29.01
N GLU A 28 3.74 -7.66 -29.25
CA GLU A 28 2.70 -8.06 -28.30
C GLU A 28 3.04 -9.50 -27.91
N ARG A 29 3.63 -9.64 -26.74
CA ARG A 29 3.70 -10.96 -26.13
C ARG A 29 2.26 -11.26 -25.76
N ASN A 30 1.62 -12.19 -26.46
CA ASN A 30 0.40 -12.83 -25.99
C ASN A 30 0.75 -13.47 -24.64
N THR A 31 0.63 -12.72 -23.57
CA THR A 31 0.74 -13.23 -22.22
C THR A 31 -0.54 -14.00 -21.96
N LYS A 32 -0.37 -15.26 -21.66
CA LYS A 32 -1.47 -16.12 -21.27
C LYS A 32 -1.64 -16.01 -19.77
N HIS A 33 -2.87 -15.86 -19.33
CA HIS A 33 -3.26 -15.75 -17.94
C HIS A 33 -4.03 -17.00 -17.53
N HIS A 34 -3.91 -17.38 -16.26
CA HIS A 34 -4.77 -18.40 -15.66
C HIS A 34 -6.13 -17.80 -15.34
N HIS A 35 -7.17 -18.63 -15.41
CA HIS A 35 -8.44 -18.31 -14.78
C HIS A 35 -8.30 -18.29 -13.27
N TYR A 36 -9.21 -17.59 -12.62
CA TYR A 36 -9.31 -17.54 -11.16
C TYR A 36 -10.66 -18.11 -10.72
N LYS A 37 -10.61 -18.99 -9.72
CA LYS A 37 -11.79 -19.41 -8.98
C LYS A 37 -12.09 -18.40 -7.90
N LEU A 38 -13.26 -17.78 -7.94
CA LEU A 38 -13.72 -16.88 -6.89
C LEU A 38 -14.36 -17.70 -5.76
N ILE A 39 -13.92 -17.45 -4.54
CA ILE A 39 -14.47 -17.98 -3.30
C ILE A 39 -15.05 -16.82 -2.52
N ASP A 40 -16.35 -16.83 -2.26
CA ASP A 40 -16.98 -15.94 -1.29
C ASP A 40 -16.67 -16.46 0.12
N MET A 41 -16.01 -15.64 0.94
CA MET A 41 -15.65 -16.02 2.30
C MET A 41 -16.81 -15.88 3.30
N GLY A 42 -17.90 -15.20 2.88
CA GLY A 42 -19.08 -14.99 3.71
C GLY A 42 -18.91 -13.92 4.79
N THR A 43 -19.77 -13.98 5.79
CA THR A 43 -19.82 -13.03 6.92
C THR A 43 -19.84 -13.76 8.26
N LEU A 44 -19.84 -13.02 9.37
CA LEU A 44 -20.02 -13.56 10.72
C LEU A 44 -21.50 -13.51 11.19
N GLY A 45 -22.44 -13.51 10.24
CA GLY A 45 -23.87 -13.48 10.49
C GLY A 45 -24.54 -12.11 10.22
N GLY A 46 -23.76 -11.07 9.99
CA GLY A 46 -24.21 -9.79 9.46
C GLY A 46 -24.32 -9.81 7.94
N HIS A 47 -24.37 -8.61 7.33
CA HIS A 47 -24.61 -8.45 5.89
C HIS A 47 -23.34 -8.23 5.08
N GLN A 48 -22.26 -7.79 5.72
CA GLN A 48 -21.04 -7.37 5.03
C GLN A 48 -19.79 -7.97 5.66
N SER A 49 -18.80 -8.19 4.81
CA SER A 49 -17.42 -8.51 5.20
C SER A 49 -16.44 -7.93 4.17
N GLY A 50 -15.18 -7.79 4.55
CA GLY A 50 -14.13 -7.26 3.69
C GLY A 50 -13.10 -6.49 4.49
N GLU A 51 -12.39 -5.60 3.81
CA GLU A 51 -11.66 -4.53 4.45
C GLU A 51 -12.66 -3.44 4.85
N ALA A 52 -12.40 -2.73 5.96
CA ALA A 52 -13.24 -1.62 6.38
C ALA A 52 -13.28 -0.54 5.27
N GLU A 53 -14.48 -0.14 4.85
CA GLU A 53 -14.63 0.82 3.77
C GLU A 53 -13.93 2.17 4.02
N GLU A 54 -13.47 2.80 2.93
CA GLU A 54 -12.71 4.06 2.87
C GLU A 54 -13.32 5.28 3.59
N ASN A 55 -14.53 5.23 4.09
CA ASN A 55 -15.10 6.33 4.86
C ASN A 55 -14.55 6.49 6.27
N GLN A 56 -13.79 5.50 6.73
CA GLN A 56 -12.98 5.62 7.94
C GLN A 56 -11.55 5.85 7.48
N THR A 57 -11.05 7.04 7.68
CA THR A 57 -9.69 7.51 7.35
C THR A 57 -8.56 6.74 8.05
N PHE A 58 -8.72 5.44 8.20
CA PHE A 58 -7.66 4.51 8.58
C PHE A 58 -6.91 4.09 7.32
N THR A 59 -6.21 5.04 6.70
CA THR A 59 -5.18 4.68 5.74
C THR A 59 -4.02 4.03 6.50
N ALA A 60 -4.26 2.82 6.99
CA ALA A 60 -3.14 1.97 7.32
C ALA A 60 -2.39 1.74 6.01
N PRO A 61 -1.10 2.12 5.91
CA PRO A 61 -0.33 1.83 4.71
C PRO A 61 -0.31 0.32 4.54
N ALA A 62 -0.63 -0.15 3.34
CA ALA A 62 -0.65 -1.52 2.86
C ALA A 62 -0.81 -2.60 3.94
N THR A 63 -2.05 -2.98 4.21
CA THR A 63 -2.37 -4.10 5.10
C THR A 63 -2.03 -5.43 4.40
N ARG A 64 -1.48 -6.39 5.11
CA ARG A 64 -1.30 -7.75 4.58
C ARG A 64 -2.42 -8.64 5.04
N MET A 65 -3.47 -8.71 4.23
CA MET A 65 -4.69 -9.48 4.54
C MET A 65 -4.59 -10.97 4.19
N ILE A 66 -3.63 -11.34 3.35
CA ILE A 66 -3.39 -12.74 2.98
C ILE A 66 -1.94 -13.14 3.25
N ASN A 67 -1.73 -14.32 3.83
CA ASN A 67 -0.39 -14.86 4.03
C ASN A 67 0.03 -15.82 2.93
N THR A 68 1.27 -16.34 2.99
CA THR A 68 1.81 -17.26 1.97
C THR A 68 1.14 -18.64 1.96
N ARG A 69 0.28 -18.94 2.92
CA ARG A 69 -0.48 -20.19 3.00
C ARG A 69 -1.93 -20.06 2.58
N GLY A 70 -2.35 -18.90 2.08
CA GLY A 70 -3.72 -18.63 1.68
C GLY A 70 -4.68 -18.38 2.86
N MET A 71 -4.18 -18.19 4.10
CA MET A 71 -5.02 -17.73 5.19
C MET A 71 -5.30 -16.25 5.04
N VAL A 72 -6.56 -15.86 5.15
CA VAL A 72 -7.03 -14.49 4.97
C VAL A 72 -7.60 -13.95 6.26
N THR A 73 -7.30 -12.71 6.59
CA THR A 73 -7.96 -11.95 7.67
C THR A 73 -8.71 -10.77 7.07
N GLY A 74 -9.73 -10.32 7.75
CA GLY A 74 -10.54 -9.17 7.39
C GLY A 74 -11.51 -8.87 8.52
N ALA A 75 -12.40 -7.92 8.31
CA ALA A 75 -13.46 -7.56 9.22
C ALA A 75 -14.82 -8.04 8.69
N ALA A 76 -15.70 -8.46 9.56
CA ALA A 76 -17.06 -8.89 9.19
C ALA A 76 -18.07 -8.47 10.23
N GLU A 77 -19.26 -8.10 9.77
CA GLU A 77 -20.36 -7.76 10.63
C GLU A 77 -20.94 -8.98 11.34
N LEU A 78 -21.28 -8.75 12.59
CA LEU A 78 -22.18 -9.58 13.37
C LEU A 78 -23.61 -9.05 13.23
N ASN A 79 -24.62 -9.89 13.45
CA ASN A 79 -26.03 -9.45 13.45
C ASN A 79 -26.41 -8.82 14.82
N VAL A 80 -25.61 -7.83 15.26
CA VAL A 80 -25.77 -7.12 16.54
C VAL A 80 -25.53 -5.64 16.30
N PRO A 81 -26.37 -4.72 16.78
CA PRO A 81 -26.13 -3.29 16.67
C PRO A 81 -24.83 -2.87 17.38
N ASP A 82 -24.08 -1.99 16.74
CA ASP A 82 -22.84 -1.42 17.29
C ASP A 82 -23.17 -0.44 18.44
N PRO A 83 -22.58 -0.63 19.63
CA PRO A 83 -22.79 0.26 20.78
C PRO A 83 -22.03 1.59 20.66
N TYR A 84 -21.08 1.74 19.73
CA TYR A 84 -20.21 2.91 19.60
C TYR A 84 -20.71 3.98 18.62
N ILE A 85 -21.98 3.98 18.26
CA ILE A 85 -22.55 5.03 17.38
C ILE A 85 -22.20 6.43 17.93
N PRO A 86 -21.62 7.36 17.12
CA PRO A 86 -21.52 7.32 15.64
C PRO A 86 -20.20 6.77 15.08
N TYR A 87 -19.34 6.14 15.85
CA TYR A 87 -18.03 5.66 15.45
C TYR A 87 -18.08 4.25 14.84
N CYS A 88 -19.05 3.99 13.97
CA CYS A 88 -19.25 2.70 13.34
C CYS A 88 -18.16 2.40 12.31
N LEU A 89 -17.65 1.15 12.28
CA LEU A 89 -16.60 0.74 11.35
C LEU A 89 -17.13 0.42 9.94
N ILE A 90 -18.32 -0.17 9.82
CA ILE A 90 -18.97 -0.48 8.53
C ILE A 90 -20.38 0.14 8.50
N SER A 91 -21.41 -0.59 8.86
CA SER A 91 -22.81 -0.14 8.75
C SER A 91 -23.52 0.08 10.10
N CYS A 92 -22.79 0.42 11.15
CA CYS A 92 -23.28 0.50 12.53
C CYS A 92 -23.86 -0.84 13.06
N MET A 93 -23.34 -1.93 12.53
CA MET A 93 -23.42 -3.24 13.14
C MET A 93 -22.06 -3.54 13.78
N LEU A 94 -22.06 -4.34 14.83
CA LEU A 94 -20.85 -4.78 15.51
C LEU A 94 -19.93 -5.52 14.54
N VAL A 95 -18.65 -5.17 14.51
CA VAL A 95 -17.66 -5.70 13.58
C VAL A 95 -16.59 -6.49 14.33
N HIS A 96 -16.38 -7.75 13.95
CA HIS A 96 -15.27 -8.54 14.42
C HIS A 96 -14.26 -8.86 13.31
N SER A 97 -13.01 -8.95 13.69
CA SER A 97 -11.97 -9.55 12.85
C SER A 97 -12.22 -11.03 12.67
N PHE A 98 -11.97 -11.54 11.47
CA PHE A 98 -12.05 -12.95 11.16
C PHE A 98 -10.71 -13.51 10.66
N LEU A 99 -10.56 -14.83 10.76
CA LEU A 99 -9.57 -15.60 10.04
C LEU A 99 -10.31 -16.61 9.15
N TRP A 100 -10.10 -16.49 7.84
CA TRP A 100 -10.55 -17.50 6.88
C TRP A 100 -9.42 -18.48 6.59
N ARG A 101 -9.74 -19.76 6.59
CA ARG A 101 -8.80 -20.83 6.33
C ARG A 101 -9.52 -22.07 5.81
N ASP A 102 -9.02 -22.65 4.73
CA ASP A 102 -9.49 -23.94 4.19
C ASP A 102 -11.03 -23.99 3.96
N GLY A 103 -11.64 -22.88 3.54
CA GLY A 103 -13.09 -22.77 3.29
C GLY A 103 -13.93 -22.37 4.51
N GLU A 104 -13.33 -22.11 5.65
CA GLU A 104 -14.03 -21.81 6.90
C GLU A 104 -13.66 -20.41 7.43
N ILE A 105 -14.68 -19.59 7.71
CA ILE A 105 -14.52 -18.29 8.39
C ILE A 105 -14.65 -18.48 9.90
N THR A 106 -13.69 -17.97 10.66
CA THR A 106 -13.67 -18.05 12.12
C THR A 106 -13.67 -16.66 12.71
N ASP A 107 -14.62 -16.36 13.59
CA ASP A 107 -14.62 -15.15 14.41
C ASP A 107 -13.43 -15.18 15.38
N LEU A 108 -12.59 -14.15 15.34
CA LEU A 108 -11.43 -14.01 16.21
C LEU A 108 -11.78 -13.41 17.58
N GLY A 109 -12.99 -12.83 17.72
CA GLY A 109 -13.46 -12.20 18.95
C GLY A 109 -12.75 -10.89 19.28
N ALA A 110 -13.16 -10.31 20.42
CA ALA A 110 -12.71 -9.05 20.97
C ALA A 110 -12.21 -9.19 22.41
N LEU A 111 -11.62 -8.14 22.96
CA LEU A 111 -11.31 -8.06 24.39
C LEU A 111 -12.60 -8.03 25.23
N PRO A 112 -12.57 -8.50 26.50
CA PRO A 112 -13.73 -8.49 27.37
C PRO A 112 -14.29 -7.07 27.57
N GLY A 113 -15.56 -6.89 27.26
CA GLY A 113 -16.22 -5.56 27.29
C GLY A 113 -15.95 -4.66 26.10
N ALA A 114 -15.00 -5.03 25.27
CA ALA A 114 -14.76 -4.41 23.98
C ALA A 114 -15.67 -5.07 22.93
N ASN A 115 -15.90 -4.37 21.85
CA ASN A 115 -16.86 -4.83 20.87
C ASN A 115 -16.25 -4.86 19.47
N ASP A 116 -15.99 -3.72 18.87
CA ASP A 116 -15.43 -3.74 17.53
C ASP A 116 -13.95 -4.13 17.51
N THR A 117 -13.58 -4.86 16.47
CA THR A 117 -12.18 -5.17 16.17
C THR A 117 -11.91 -5.05 14.69
N PHE A 118 -10.67 -4.67 14.35
CA PHE A 118 -10.19 -4.65 12.98
C PHE A 118 -8.77 -5.20 12.91
N PRO A 119 -8.49 -6.08 11.91
CA PRO A 119 -7.18 -6.64 11.70
C PRO A 119 -6.35 -5.73 10.80
N ASN A 120 -5.03 -5.73 11.01
CA ASN A 120 -4.07 -5.01 10.16
C ASN A 120 -3.12 -5.95 9.43
N TRP A 121 -2.80 -7.12 10.00
CA TRP A 121 -1.80 -8.00 9.42
C TRP A 121 -1.95 -9.44 9.87
N VAL A 122 -1.75 -10.40 8.94
CA VAL A 122 -1.65 -11.82 9.23
C VAL A 122 -0.25 -12.36 8.86
N ASN A 123 0.40 -13.10 9.78
CA ASN A 123 1.67 -13.75 9.48
C ASN A 123 1.47 -15.19 8.96
N ASP A 124 2.57 -15.85 8.53
CA ASP A 124 2.51 -17.20 7.97
C ASP A 124 2.16 -18.31 8.99
N ARG A 125 2.03 -17.97 10.28
CA ARG A 125 1.51 -18.88 11.29
C ARG A 125 0.01 -18.75 11.55
N GLY A 126 -0.65 -17.78 10.87
CA GLY A 126 -2.04 -17.43 11.12
C GLY A 126 -2.24 -16.64 12.42
N GLU A 127 -1.18 -15.99 12.92
CA GLU A 127 -1.29 -15.01 13.97
C GLU A 127 -1.71 -13.68 13.33
N VAL A 128 -2.76 -13.05 13.84
CA VAL A 128 -3.32 -11.78 13.36
C VAL A 128 -3.08 -10.71 14.39
N VAL A 129 -2.78 -9.49 13.95
CA VAL A 129 -2.67 -8.30 14.80
C VAL A 129 -3.54 -7.18 14.29
N GLY A 130 -3.95 -6.31 15.20
CA GLY A 130 -4.81 -5.17 14.92
C GLY A 130 -5.17 -4.42 16.17
N ALA A 131 -6.41 -3.96 16.25
CA ALA A 131 -6.91 -3.28 17.43
C ALA A 131 -8.33 -3.76 17.81
N SER A 132 -8.66 -3.58 19.09
CA SER A 132 -9.99 -3.73 19.63
C SER A 132 -10.41 -2.44 20.30
N PHE A 133 -11.67 -2.06 20.14
CA PHE A 133 -12.25 -1.03 20.99
C PHE A 133 -12.24 -1.51 22.44
N ASN A 134 -11.97 -0.61 23.38
CA ASN A 134 -11.91 -0.89 24.80
C ASN A 134 -12.51 0.27 25.62
N GLY A 135 -13.84 0.43 25.53
CA GLY A 135 -14.55 1.52 26.16
C GLY A 135 -14.45 2.84 25.40
N VAL A 136 -14.81 3.91 26.07
CA VAL A 136 -14.85 5.28 25.52
C VAL A 136 -14.07 6.25 26.39
N ASP A 137 -13.50 7.24 25.76
CA ASP A 137 -12.92 8.40 26.45
C ASP A 137 -14.06 9.20 27.14
N PRO A 138 -13.99 9.41 28.47
CA PRO A 138 -15.07 10.07 29.21
C PRO A 138 -15.29 11.55 28.80
N ALA A 139 -14.31 12.19 28.20
CA ALA A 139 -14.40 13.60 27.82
C ALA A 139 -15.00 13.81 26.42
N SER A 140 -14.64 12.94 25.48
CA SER A 140 -15.07 13.04 24.07
C SER A 140 -16.15 12.05 23.68
N GLY A 141 -16.28 10.94 24.40
CA GLY A 141 -17.15 9.80 24.04
C GLY A 141 -16.61 8.96 22.88
N ALA A 142 -15.40 9.26 22.38
CA ALA A 142 -14.75 8.50 21.32
C ALA A 142 -14.25 7.15 21.85
N PRO A 143 -14.24 6.08 21.02
CA PRO A 143 -13.71 4.80 21.42
C PRO A 143 -12.20 4.88 21.72
N LEU A 144 -11.78 4.13 22.73
CA LEU A 144 -10.37 3.88 23.02
C LEU A 144 -9.94 2.60 22.33
N LEU A 145 -8.69 2.52 21.89
CA LEU A 145 -8.12 1.42 21.13
C LEU A 145 -7.03 0.71 21.93
N ASP A 146 -7.08 -0.63 21.97
CA ASP A 146 -6.00 -1.46 22.45
C ASP A 146 -5.45 -2.35 21.34
N ALA A 147 -4.11 -2.38 21.25
CA ALA A 147 -3.40 -3.29 20.38
C ALA A 147 -3.61 -4.74 20.80
N ILE A 148 -4.03 -5.58 19.88
CA ILE A 148 -4.31 -6.99 20.17
C ILE A 148 -3.59 -7.93 19.20
N LEU A 149 -3.34 -9.13 19.71
CA LEU A 149 -2.83 -10.29 18.98
C LEU A 149 -3.82 -11.45 19.13
N TRP A 150 -4.35 -11.92 18.00
CA TRP A 150 -5.09 -13.17 17.93
C TRP A 150 -4.15 -14.32 17.64
N LYS A 151 -4.14 -15.28 18.53
CA LYS A 151 -3.23 -16.42 18.47
C LYS A 151 -3.81 -17.66 19.13
N ASN A 152 -3.83 -18.77 18.40
CA ASN A 152 -4.30 -20.06 18.90
C ASN A 152 -5.71 -20.00 19.51
N GLY A 153 -6.63 -19.25 18.91
CA GLY A 153 -8.00 -19.06 19.37
C GLY A 153 -8.15 -18.18 20.61
N SER A 154 -7.12 -17.40 20.95
CA SER A 154 -7.14 -16.46 22.07
C SER A 154 -6.90 -15.04 21.61
N VAL A 155 -7.62 -14.08 22.19
CA VAL A 155 -7.38 -12.64 22.08
C VAL A 155 -6.41 -12.25 23.19
N ILE A 156 -5.30 -11.62 22.81
CA ILE A 156 -4.24 -11.20 23.72
C ILE A 156 -4.11 -9.69 23.63
N ASP A 157 -4.41 -9.00 24.73
CA ASP A 157 -4.07 -7.58 24.88
C ASP A 157 -2.54 -7.44 24.96
N LEU A 158 -2.00 -6.63 24.06
CA LEU A 158 -0.55 -6.35 23.99
C LEU A 158 -0.13 -5.24 24.95
N GLY A 159 -1.12 -4.48 25.47
CA GLY A 159 -0.89 -3.30 26.30
C GLY A 159 -0.22 -2.14 25.56
N GLY A 160 -0.09 -1.02 26.25
CA GLY A 160 0.60 0.17 25.81
C GLY A 160 1.88 0.45 26.61
N ILE A 161 2.47 1.62 26.39
CA ILE A 161 3.59 2.13 27.17
C ILE A 161 3.10 2.91 28.41
N PRO A 162 3.93 3.02 29.47
CA PRO A 162 3.51 3.68 30.70
C PRO A 162 2.99 5.09 30.51
N GLY A 163 1.85 5.40 31.13
CA GLY A 163 1.20 6.71 31.08
C GLY A 163 0.14 6.85 29.99
N GLY A 164 0.15 6.00 28.97
CA GLY A 164 -0.84 5.99 27.93
C GLY A 164 -2.02 5.04 28.19
N ASN A 165 -3.09 5.22 27.46
CA ASN A 165 -4.33 4.44 27.56
C ASN A 165 -4.82 3.92 26.19
N GLN A 166 -4.02 4.05 25.15
CA GLN A 166 -4.34 3.55 23.81
C GLN A 166 -3.11 2.97 23.12
N SER A 167 -3.32 1.97 22.31
CA SER A 167 -2.31 1.36 21.45
C SER A 167 -2.94 0.72 20.22
N ILE A 168 -2.16 0.54 19.14
CA ILE A 168 -2.56 -0.14 17.91
C ILE A 168 -1.41 -0.99 17.40
N ALA A 169 -1.69 -2.22 16.95
CA ALA A 169 -0.72 -3.10 16.33
C ALA A 169 -0.86 -3.05 14.80
N ASN A 170 0.20 -2.62 14.10
CA ASN A 170 0.18 -2.42 12.65
C ASN A 170 0.66 -3.63 11.87
N SER A 171 1.73 -4.30 12.31
CA SER A 171 2.23 -5.49 11.61
C SER A 171 2.90 -6.49 12.54
N ILE A 172 3.00 -7.74 12.07
CA ILE A 172 3.63 -8.86 12.77
C ILE A 172 4.50 -9.66 11.80
N ASN A 173 5.71 -10.00 12.22
CA ASN A 173 6.59 -10.86 11.41
C ASN A 173 6.42 -12.35 11.70
N ALA A 174 7.11 -13.21 10.93
CA ALA A 174 7.07 -14.67 11.10
C ALA A 174 7.61 -15.13 12.46
N ARG A 175 8.32 -14.31 13.23
CA ARG A 175 8.80 -14.63 14.59
C ARG A 175 7.82 -14.24 15.70
N GLY A 176 6.72 -13.52 15.36
CA GLY A 176 5.75 -13.01 16.31
C GLY A 176 6.22 -11.72 17.01
N GLU A 177 7.14 -10.97 16.41
CA GLU A 177 7.40 -9.60 16.82
C GLU A 177 6.34 -8.71 16.20
N VAL A 178 5.65 -7.95 17.03
CA VAL A 178 4.59 -7.02 16.64
C VAL A 178 5.10 -5.59 16.75
N VAL A 179 4.70 -4.72 15.83
CA VAL A 179 5.01 -3.30 15.89
C VAL A 179 3.77 -2.45 15.66
N GLY A 180 3.82 -1.23 16.13
CA GLY A 180 2.71 -0.30 16.02
C GLY A 180 2.97 1.01 16.73
N ALA A 181 1.92 1.57 17.32
CA ALA A 181 1.97 2.82 18.06
C ALA A 181 1.26 2.71 19.41
N ALA A 182 1.69 3.52 20.35
CA ALA A 182 1.03 3.69 21.64
C ALA A 182 1.17 5.12 22.14
N VAL A 183 0.16 5.64 22.81
CA VAL A 183 0.23 6.94 23.45
C VAL A 183 1.07 6.83 24.76
N ASN A 184 1.82 7.88 25.10
CA ASN A 184 2.73 7.88 26.26
C ASN A 184 2.23 8.69 27.46
N GLY A 185 1.06 9.36 27.32
CA GLY A 185 0.48 10.20 28.36
C GLY A 185 1.10 11.59 28.52
N THR A 186 2.14 11.94 27.74
CA THR A 186 2.69 13.30 27.65
C THR A 186 1.76 14.15 26.78
N PRO A 187 1.37 15.37 27.18
CA PRO A 187 0.57 16.23 26.32
C PRO A 187 1.26 16.50 24.99
N ASP A 188 0.56 16.25 23.89
CA ASP A 188 1.06 16.47 22.56
C ASP A 188 0.93 17.95 22.17
N PRO A 189 2.02 18.62 21.72
CA PRO A 189 1.96 19.98 21.21
C PRO A 189 1.19 20.13 19.89
N PHE A 190 0.95 19.00 19.16
CA PHE A 190 0.27 18.96 17.89
C PHE A 190 -0.93 17.97 17.91
N PRO A 191 -1.86 18.11 18.86
CA PRO A 191 -2.97 17.18 19.00
C PRO A 191 -3.75 17.10 17.67
N ASN A 192 -4.17 15.88 17.30
CA ASN A 192 -4.86 15.59 16.06
C ASN A 192 -4.03 15.75 14.77
N LEU A 193 -2.72 15.82 14.84
CA LEU A 193 -1.88 15.78 13.64
C LEU A 193 -1.96 14.41 12.94
N TRP A 194 -2.08 13.33 13.72
CA TRP A 194 -2.29 11.96 13.24
C TRP A 194 -3.63 11.38 13.74
N PRO A 195 -4.78 11.98 13.39
CA PRO A 195 -6.08 11.53 13.87
C PRO A 195 -6.47 10.12 13.39
N ILE A 196 -5.70 9.61 12.42
CA ILE A 196 -5.89 8.31 11.80
C ILE A 196 -5.55 7.15 12.74
N LEU A 197 -4.65 7.35 13.72
CA LEU A 197 -4.22 6.30 14.63
C LEU A 197 -5.12 6.17 15.85
N PHE A 198 -5.58 7.29 16.40
CA PHE A 198 -6.38 7.30 17.63
C PHE A 198 -7.42 8.42 17.58
N PHE A 199 -8.64 8.12 17.97
CA PHE A 199 -9.71 9.10 18.06
C PHE A 199 -9.40 10.15 19.15
N ASN A 200 -9.50 11.44 18.79
CA ASN A 200 -9.31 12.57 19.74
C ASN A 200 -8.09 12.45 20.66
N ASN A 201 -6.97 11.97 20.14
CA ASN A 201 -5.75 11.87 20.92
C ASN A 201 -5.18 13.25 21.23
N THR A 202 -4.83 13.49 22.50
CA THR A 202 -4.22 14.72 23.00
C THR A 202 -2.84 14.51 23.60
N THR A 203 -2.30 13.31 23.49
CA THR A 203 -1.00 12.90 24.04
C THR A 203 -0.07 12.39 22.94
N GLU A 204 1.22 12.52 23.15
CA GLU A 204 2.24 12.08 22.20
C GLU A 204 2.09 10.59 21.86
N ILE A 205 2.33 10.26 20.61
CA ILE A 205 2.24 8.91 20.04
C ILE A 205 3.66 8.41 19.77
N HIS A 206 4.05 7.28 20.36
CA HIS A 206 5.35 6.68 20.10
C HIS A 206 5.27 5.38 19.34
N ALA A 207 6.21 5.16 18.43
CA ALA A 207 6.49 3.88 17.82
C ALA A 207 6.85 2.85 18.88
N VAL A 208 6.19 1.68 18.85
CA VAL A 208 6.40 0.61 19.83
C VAL A 208 6.64 -0.73 19.16
N ARG A 209 7.30 -1.63 19.90
CA ARG A 209 7.47 -3.02 19.55
C ARG A 209 7.07 -3.92 20.73
N TRP A 210 6.25 -4.91 20.46
CA TRP A 210 5.92 -5.99 21.39
C TRP A 210 6.69 -7.27 21.04
N ARG A 211 7.35 -7.84 22.02
CA ARG A 211 8.08 -9.09 21.86
C ARG A 211 8.07 -9.88 23.17
N HIS A 212 7.62 -11.14 23.09
CA HIS A 212 7.54 -12.05 24.26
C HIS A 212 6.77 -11.44 25.45
N GLY A 213 5.66 -10.73 25.19
CA GLY A 213 4.84 -10.07 26.22
C GLY A 213 5.43 -8.79 26.80
N VAL A 214 6.49 -8.26 26.21
CA VAL A 214 7.12 -6.99 26.64
C VAL A 214 6.97 -5.95 25.54
N VAL A 215 6.36 -4.82 25.91
CA VAL A 215 6.33 -3.62 25.06
C VAL A 215 7.64 -2.83 25.24
N ARG A 216 8.13 -2.29 24.15
CA ARG A 216 9.27 -1.39 24.13
C ARG A 216 8.93 -0.16 23.32
N ASP A 217 9.10 1.00 23.92
CA ASP A 217 9.12 2.29 23.25
C ASP A 217 10.39 2.39 22.39
N LEU A 218 10.23 2.74 21.12
CA LEU A 218 11.33 2.89 20.16
C LEU A 218 11.85 4.33 20.13
N GLY A 219 11.12 5.30 20.74
CA GLY A 219 11.41 6.72 20.74
C GLY A 219 11.02 7.41 19.43
N THR A 220 11.59 8.61 19.24
CA THR A 220 11.35 9.48 18.08
C THR A 220 12.68 9.92 17.45
N LEU A 221 12.61 10.64 16.33
CA LEU A 221 13.75 11.32 15.70
C LEU A 221 14.00 12.72 16.27
N GLY A 222 13.35 13.09 17.36
CA GLY A 222 13.55 14.37 18.06
C GLY A 222 12.31 15.24 18.19
N GLY A 223 11.26 14.96 17.44
CA GLY A 223 9.92 15.55 17.61
C GLY A 223 9.06 14.75 18.60
N PRO A 224 7.79 15.13 18.82
CA PRO A 224 6.94 14.48 19.82
C PRO A 224 6.43 13.09 19.37
N ASP A 225 6.19 12.87 18.07
CA ASP A 225 5.46 11.71 17.62
C ASP A 225 6.28 10.77 16.72
N SER A 226 5.98 9.50 16.81
CA SER A 226 6.45 8.44 15.89
C SER A 226 5.45 7.29 15.82
N THR A 227 5.48 6.53 14.72
CA THR A 227 4.74 5.28 14.58
C THR A 227 5.57 4.24 13.84
N ALA A 228 5.57 3.01 14.33
CA ALA A 228 6.13 1.87 13.62
C ALA A 228 5.02 1.23 12.77
N ILE A 229 5.30 1.01 11.48
CA ILE A 229 4.29 0.56 10.54
C ILE A 229 4.56 -0.88 10.11
N PHE A 230 5.79 -1.18 9.70
CA PHE A 230 6.17 -2.48 9.16
C PHE A 230 7.31 -3.12 9.94
N VAL A 231 7.27 -4.43 10.08
CA VAL A 231 8.38 -5.22 10.59
C VAL A 231 8.68 -6.40 9.66
N ASN A 232 9.93 -6.51 9.19
CA ASN A 232 10.35 -7.66 8.40
C ASN A 232 10.82 -8.84 9.28
N ASP A 233 11.06 -10.00 8.64
CA ASP A 233 11.49 -11.21 9.35
C ASP A 233 12.89 -11.11 9.97
N SER A 234 13.68 -10.13 9.60
CA SER A 234 14.97 -9.83 10.26
C SER A 234 14.81 -8.98 11.53
N GLY A 235 13.59 -8.46 11.80
CA GLY A 235 13.28 -7.58 12.93
C GLY A 235 13.71 -6.13 12.67
N GLN A 236 13.89 -5.75 11.41
CA GLN A 236 14.01 -4.37 11.01
C GLN A 236 12.61 -3.76 10.92
N ILE A 237 12.45 -2.55 11.44
CA ILE A 237 11.17 -1.86 11.57
C ILE A 237 11.22 -0.58 10.76
N ALA A 238 10.28 -0.41 9.83
CA ALA A 238 10.08 0.86 9.14
C ALA A 238 8.89 1.59 9.73
N GLY A 239 9.01 2.90 9.81
CA GLY A 239 7.99 3.78 10.35
C GLY A 239 8.32 5.24 10.04
N GLN A 240 7.58 6.14 10.65
CA GLN A 240 7.73 7.58 10.48
C GLN A 240 7.82 8.27 11.84
N SER A 241 8.50 9.41 11.88
CA SER A 241 8.66 10.20 13.10
C SER A 241 8.78 11.67 12.77
N LEU A 242 8.19 12.50 13.61
CA LEU A 242 8.51 13.93 13.65
C LEU A 242 9.95 14.12 14.12
N THR A 243 10.65 15.12 13.53
CA THR A 243 12.06 15.39 13.82
C THR A 243 12.25 16.60 14.70
N ASP A 244 11.23 17.45 14.82
CA ASP A 244 11.27 18.70 15.59
C ASP A 244 9.87 19.10 16.10
N PHE A 245 9.79 20.23 16.78
CA PHE A 245 8.58 20.82 17.37
C PHE A 245 8.11 22.08 16.62
N THR A 246 8.55 22.28 15.38
CA THR A 246 8.27 23.51 14.63
C THR A 246 7.36 23.23 13.44
N ILE A 247 6.23 23.91 13.38
CA ILE A 247 5.33 23.84 12.21
C ILE A 247 6.02 24.47 10.99
N ASN A 248 6.16 23.71 9.92
CA ASN A 248 6.52 24.24 8.61
C ASN A 248 5.29 24.94 8.01
N LEU A 249 5.43 26.24 7.71
CA LEU A 249 4.32 27.05 7.19
C LEU A 249 3.85 26.64 5.79
N ALA A 250 4.69 25.92 5.02
CA ALA A 250 4.31 25.44 3.68
C ALA A 250 3.42 24.21 3.74
N THR A 251 3.67 23.31 4.69
CA THR A 251 2.93 22.05 4.85
C THR A 251 1.88 22.09 5.95
N GLY A 252 2.00 23.04 6.89
CA GLY A 252 1.14 23.11 8.07
C GLY A 252 1.46 22.05 9.13
N GLN A 253 2.57 21.31 8.97
CA GLN A 253 2.99 20.22 9.85
C GLN A 253 4.47 20.36 10.24
N PRO A 254 4.93 19.76 11.36
CA PRO A 254 6.36 19.62 11.64
C PRO A 254 7.05 18.75 10.59
N THR A 255 8.36 18.83 10.53
CA THR A 255 9.16 17.97 9.67
C THR A 255 9.01 16.51 10.10
N GLN A 256 8.69 15.65 9.14
CA GLN A 256 8.46 14.22 9.33
C GLN A 256 9.35 13.40 8.41
N HIS A 257 10.15 12.51 8.99
CA HIS A 257 11.00 11.61 8.22
C HIS A 257 10.58 10.15 8.39
N PRO A 258 10.72 9.31 7.37
CA PRO A 258 10.71 7.86 7.56
C PRO A 258 11.96 7.43 8.31
N PHE A 259 11.82 6.39 9.11
CA PHE A 259 12.94 5.78 9.83
C PHE A 259 13.06 4.28 9.55
N LEU A 260 14.27 3.76 9.76
CA LEU A 260 14.54 2.34 9.90
C LEU A 260 15.09 2.07 11.30
N TRP A 261 14.34 1.32 12.13
CA TRP A 261 14.86 0.86 13.41
C TRP A 261 15.51 -0.51 13.26
N GLN A 262 16.76 -0.63 13.67
CA GLN A 262 17.51 -1.88 13.67
C GLN A 262 18.61 -1.85 14.72
N HIS A 263 18.97 -3.02 15.27
CA HIS A 263 20.03 -3.16 16.29
C HIS A 263 19.86 -2.22 17.50
N GLY A 264 18.61 -1.89 17.85
CA GLY A 264 18.31 -1.02 19.00
C GLY A 264 18.41 0.47 18.74
N LYS A 265 18.55 0.90 17.49
CA LYS A 265 18.66 2.31 17.08
C LYS A 265 17.66 2.65 16.00
N MET A 266 17.07 3.83 16.10
CA MET A 266 16.29 4.48 15.07
C MET A 266 17.25 5.24 14.14
N LEU A 267 17.22 4.90 12.85
CA LEU A 267 18.01 5.54 11.80
C LEU A 267 17.08 6.43 10.99
N ASP A 268 17.37 7.72 10.95
CA ASP A 268 16.70 8.67 10.06
C ASP A 268 17.05 8.36 8.60
N LEU A 269 16.06 8.18 7.73
CA LEU A 269 16.27 7.93 6.31
C LEU A 269 16.38 9.21 5.49
N GLY A 270 16.12 10.38 6.11
CA GLY A 270 16.15 11.69 5.46
C GLY A 270 14.95 11.96 4.58
N THR A 271 15.09 12.97 3.68
CA THR A 271 14.09 13.35 2.68
C THR A 271 14.75 13.63 1.34
N LEU A 272 13.94 13.88 0.32
CA LEU A 272 14.40 14.34 -1.02
C LEU A 272 14.51 15.90 -1.08
N GLY A 273 14.71 16.52 0.08
CA GLY A 273 14.91 17.96 0.22
C GLY A 273 13.66 18.73 0.68
N GLY A 274 12.52 18.09 0.76
CA GLY A 274 11.31 18.59 1.40
C GLY A 274 11.23 18.20 2.87
N THR A 275 10.06 18.40 3.50
CA THR A 275 9.89 18.24 4.95
C THR A 275 9.03 17.04 5.35
N LEU A 276 8.38 16.38 4.41
CA LEU A 276 7.52 15.23 4.70
C LEU A 276 7.99 13.98 3.97
N GLY A 277 8.03 12.86 4.69
CA GLY A 277 8.33 11.54 4.14
C GLY A 277 7.54 10.44 4.85
N PHE A 278 7.01 9.49 4.07
CA PHE A 278 6.12 8.42 4.53
C PHE A 278 6.59 7.08 3.95
N PRO A 279 6.90 6.07 4.78
CA PRO A 279 7.18 4.73 4.28
C PRO A 279 5.88 3.98 3.99
N THR A 280 5.85 3.20 2.91
CA THR A 280 4.72 2.36 2.50
C THR A 280 5.07 0.88 2.47
N GLY A 281 6.34 0.51 2.59
CA GLY A 281 6.75 -0.88 2.61
C GLY A 281 8.20 -1.11 3.00
N ILE A 282 8.48 -2.32 3.48
CA ILE A 282 9.82 -2.85 3.73
C ILE A 282 9.89 -4.30 3.28
N ASN A 283 10.93 -4.67 2.54
CA ASN A 283 11.15 -6.08 2.16
C ASN A 283 12.10 -6.83 3.13
N LYS A 284 12.29 -8.14 2.90
CA LYS A 284 13.18 -8.97 3.72
C LYS A 284 14.65 -8.52 3.73
N ARG A 285 15.07 -7.75 2.71
CA ARG A 285 16.42 -7.19 2.62
C ARG A 285 16.60 -5.89 3.40
N GLY A 286 15.53 -5.34 3.96
CA GLY A 286 15.52 -4.06 4.67
C GLY A 286 15.51 -2.85 3.74
N GLN A 287 15.11 -3.03 2.48
CA GLN A 287 14.83 -1.92 1.57
C GLN A 287 13.50 -1.31 1.98
N VAL A 288 13.46 0.02 2.11
CA VAL A 288 12.26 0.79 2.48
C VAL A 288 11.85 1.66 1.30
N VAL A 289 10.57 1.65 1.00
CA VAL A 289 9.98 2.49 -0.06
C VAL A 289 8.86 3.35 0.49
N GLY A 290 8.44 4.34 -0.28
CA GLY A 290 7.32 5.22 0.05
C GLY A 290 7.34 6.49 -0.77
N GLN A 291 6.89 7.58 -0.17
CA GLN A 291 6.90 8.92 -0.79
C GLN A 291 7.64 9.92 0.09
N MET A 292 8.27 10.89 -0.53
CA MET A 292 8.92 12.03 0.12
C MET A 292 8.68 13.30 -0.67
N ASN A 293 8.41 14.39 0.05
CA ASN A 293 8.38 15.69 -0.59
C ASN A 293 9.76 16.05 -1.12
N VAL A 294 9.81 16.64 -2.29
CA VAL A 294 11.02 17.23 -2.85
C VAL A 294 11.21 18.66 -2.35
N ALA A 295 12.35 19.26 -2.64
CA ALA A 295 12.67 20.61 -2.19
C ALA A 295 11.55 21.61 -2.53
N GLY A 296 11.08 22.33 -1.51
CA GLY A 296 9.98 23.31 -1.62
C GLY A 296 8.60 22.76 -1.29
N ASP A 297 8.46 21.46 -0.97
CA ASP A 297 7.23 20.80 -0.53
C ASP A 297 6.00 20.94 -1.46
N LEU A 298 6.24 21.21 -2.75
CA LEU A 298 5.16 21.39 -3.74
C LEU A 298 4.78 20.09 -4.46
N SER A 299 5.65 19.11 -4.42
CA SER A 299 5.47 17.80 -5.03
C SER A 299 6.17 16.71 -4.22
N PHE A 300 5.83 15.48 -4.48
CA PHE A 300 6.39 14.32 -3.80
C PHE A 300 6.79 13.25 -4.81
N HIS A 301 7.91 12.58 -4.53
CA HIS A 301 8.43 11.51 -5.37
C HIS A 301 8.44 10.18 -4.63
N PRO A 302 8.28 9.06 -5.34
CA PRO A 302 8.56 7.73 -4.80
C PRO A 302 10.05 7.61 -4.50
N PHE A 303 10.38 7.00 -3.36
CA PHE A 303 11.76 6.75 -2.97
C PHE A 303 12.01 5.27 -2.72
N LEU A 304 13.27 4.88 -2.86
CA LEU A 304 13.82 3.63 -2.38
C LEU A 304 15.03 3.94 -1.49
N TRP A 305 14.99 3.49 -0.24
CA TRP A 305 16.16 3.46 0.63
C TRP A 305 16.76 2.05 0.64
N ASP A 306 18.04 1.92 0.31
CA ASP A 306 18.78 0.65 0.31
C ASP A 306 20.17 0.85 0.93
N ARG A 307 20.43 0.21 2.08
CA ARG A 307 21.75 0.13 2.73
C ARG A 307 22.47 1.49 2.88
N GLY A 308 21.74 2.51 3.28
CA GLY A 308 22.28 3.86 3.54
C GLY A 308 22.22 4.79 2.33
N SER A 309 21.67 4.35 1.21
CA SER A 309 21.47 5.17 0.02
C SER A 309 19.98 5.48 -0.16
N LEU A 310 19.62 6.76 -0.18
CA LEU A 310 18.29 7.23 -0.55
C LEU A 310 18.28 7.51 -2.05
N ILE A 311 17.35 6.90 -2.76
CA ILE A 311 17.21 6.95 -4.22
C ILE A 311 15.85 7.56 -4.54
N ASP A 312 15.86 8.69 -5.27
CA ASP A 312 14.66 9.24 -5.91
C ASP A 312 14.34 8.39 -7.15
N LEU A 313 13.14 7.81 -7.20
CA LEU A 313 12.73 6.97 -8.33
C LEU A 313 12.20 7.78 -9.51
N GLY A 314 11.93 9.09 -9.33
CA GLY A 314 11.33 9.95 -10.33
C GLY A 314 9.83 9.74 -10.50
N THR A 315 9.31 10.17 -11.64
CA THR A 315 7.87 10.11 -11.98
C THR A 315 7.66 9.61 -13.42
N LEU A 316 6.42 9.46 -13.84
CA LEU A 316 6.07 9.16 -15.25
C LEU A 316 6.02 10.44 -16.14
N GLY A 317 6.68 11.52 -15.71
CA GLY A 317 6.81 12.78 -16.45
C GLY A 317 5.90 13.90 -15.92
N GLY A 318 5.07 13.63 -14.94
CA GLY A 318 4.40 14.63 -14.11
C GLY A 318 5.27 15.04 -12.91
N ASP A 319 4.71 15.79 -11.97
CA ASP A 319 5.45 16.40 -10.88
C ASP A 319 5.46 15.55 -9.60
N SER A 320 4.63 14.51 -9.53
CA SER A 320 4.46 13.70 -8.30
C SER A 320 4.32 12.22 -8.59
N GLY A 321 4.56 11.42 -7.56
CA GLY A 321 4.38 9.97 -7.55
C GLY A 321 4.71 9.39 -6.19
N LEU A 322 4.22 8.18 -5.92
CA LEU A 322 4.52 7.45 -4.70
C LEU A 322 4.85 5.99 -5.01
N ALA A 323 5.66 5.36 -4.18
CA ALA A 323 5.80 3.91 -4.17
C ALA A 323 4.75 3.33 -3.22
N SER A 324 4.06 2.27 -3.66
CA SER A 324 3.07 1.55 -2.83
C SER A 324 3.70 0.37 -2.11
N TRP A 325 4.54 -0.40 -2.81
CA TRP A 325 5.12 -1.63 -2.27
C TRP A 325 6.49 -1.95 -2.86
N VAL A 326 7.27 -2.78 -2.15
CA VAL A 326 8.53 -3.36 -2.64
C VAL A 326 8.56 -4.86 -2.37
N ASN A 327 8.78 -5.66 -3.42
CA ASN A 327 8.93 -7.11 -3.28
C ASN A 327 10.36 -7.52 -2.86
N ASP A 328 10.55 -8.80 -2.55
CA ASP A 328 11.85 -9.34 -2.14
C ASP A 328 12.90 -9.36 -3.28
N ALA A 329 12.48 -9.23 -4.55
CA ALA A 329 13.38 -9.02 -5.67
C ALA A 329 13.91 -7.58 -5.78
N GLY A 330 13.28 -6.63 -5.07
CA GLY A 330 13.59 -5.19 -5.08
C GLY A 330 12.93 -4.46 -6.25
N GLU A 331 11.86 -5.01 -6.77
CA GLU A 331 10.97 -4.33 -7.67
C GLU A 331 10.02 -3.47 -6.86
N VAL A 332 9.87 -2.20 -7.25
CA VAL A 332 8.99 -1.24 -6.57
C VAL A 332 7.76 -1.02 -7.43
N LEU A 333 6.60 -1.24 -6.86
CA LEU A 333 5.31 -0.89 -7.42
C LEU A 333 4.87 0.46 -6.87
N GLY A 334 4.23 1.29 -7.68
CA GLY A 334 3.73 2.59 -7.25
C GLY A 334 2.88 3.27 -8.30
N ILE A 335 2.57 4.53 -8.07
CA ILE A 335 1.87 5.40 -9.02
C ILE A 335 2.73 6.63 -9.37
N GLY A 336 2.63 7.08 -10.60
CA GLY A 336 3.28 8.28 -11.09
C GLY A 336 2.34 9.14 -11.92
N TYR A 337 2.38 10.45 -11.68
CA TYR A 337 1.63 11.39 -12.50
C TYR A 337 2.22 11.46 -13.91
N LEU A 338 1.34 11.55 -14.90
CA LEU A 338 1.69 11.78 -16.28
C LEU A 338 1.90 13.28 -16.57
N PRO A 339 2.52 13.65 -17.69
CA PRO A 339 2.68 15.06 -18.06
C PRO A 339 1.35 15.82 -18.02
N GLY A 340 1.33 16.94 -17.29
CA GLY A 340 0.14 17.76 -17.09
C GLY A 340 -0.58 17.52 -15.77
N ASN A 341 -0.19 16.50 -14.98
CA ASN A 341 -0.68 16.22 -13.61
C ASN A 341 -2.21 16.07 -13.48
N GLN A 342 -2.86 15.61 -14.56
CA GLN A 342 -4.31 15.37 -14.55
C GLN A 342 -4.64 13.88 -14.37
N THR A 343 -3.73 13.03 -14.79
CA THR A 343 -3.86 11.58 -14.75
C THR A 343 -2.60 10.97 -14.16
N TRP A 344 -2.73 9.80 -13.60
CA TRP A 344 -1.63 8.99 -13.08
C TRP A 344 -1.80 7.55 -13.46
N HIS A 345 -0.67 6.84 -13.60
CA HIS A 345 -0.67 5.42 -13.85
C HIS A 345 0.14 4.67 -12.81
N ALA A 346 -0.20 3.41 -12.61
CA ALA A 346 0.64 2.45 -11.93
C ALA A 346 1.96 2.28 -12.68
N PHE A 347 3.07 2.15 -11.94
CA PHE A 347 4.37 1.85 -12.50
C PHE A 347 5.04 0.70 -11.75
N ILE A 348 5.95 0.01 -12.45
CA ILE A 348 6.99 -0.82 -11.81
C ILE A 348 8.35 -0.18 -12.06
N TRP A 349 9.12 -0.03 -10.95
CA TRP A 349 10.52 0.36 -11.03
C TRP A 349 11.41 -0.83 -10.72
N LYS A 350 12.39 -1.06 -11.60
CA LYS A 350 13.35 -2.16 -11.48
C LYS A 350 14.70 -1.71 -12.03
N ASN A 351 15.78 -1.82 -11.22
CA ASN A 351 17.15 -1.54 -11.64
C ASN A 351 17.35 -0.17 -12.34
N GLY A 352 16.72 0.88 -11.81
CA GLY A 352 16.84 2.24 -12.37
C GLY A 352 15.90 2.53 -13.55
N VAL A 353 15.01 1.63 -13.90
CA VAL A 353 14.03 1.81 -14.98
C VAL A 353 12.62 1.81 -14.41
N MET A 354 11.88 2.89 -14.63
CA MET A 354 10.45 2.99 -14.35
C MET A 354 9.67 2.62 -15.62
N THR A 355 8.72 1.70 -15.49
CA THR A 355 7.86 1.24 -16.57
C THR A 355 6.41 1.60 -16.23
N ASP A 356 5.78 2.37 -17.10
CA ASP A 356 4.35 2.67 -17.04
C ASP A 356 3.56 1.39 -17.36
N LEU A 357 2.61 1.03 -16.50
CA LEU A 357 1.75 -0.15 -16.69
C LEU A 357 0.50 0.17 -17.51
N GLY A 358 0.14 1.46 -17.63
CA GLY A 358 -1.09 1.89 -18.29
C GLY A 358 -2.34 1.63 -17.46
N THR A 359 -3.46 1.47 -18.16
CA THR A 359 -4.78 1.23 -17.57
C THR A 359 -5.52 0.13 -18.32
N PRO A 360 -6.45 -0.62 -17.70
CA PRO A 360 -7.34 -1.50 -18.40
C PRO A 360 -8.38 -0.68 -19.19
N ASP A 361 -8.83 -1.21 -20.33
CA ASP A 361 -9.99 -0.75 -21.12
C ASP A 361 -10.08 0.77 -21.44
N GLY A 362 -8.96 1.50 -21.34
CA GLY A 362 -8.91 2.94 -21.61
C GLY A 362 -9.37 3.82 -20.47
N ASP A 363 -9.41 3.30 -19.25
CA ASP A 363 -9.64 4.08 -18.04
C ASP A 363 -8.60 5.19 -17.88
N PRO A 364 -8.94 6.32 -17.26
CA PRO A 364 -8.04 7.47 -17.24
C PRO A 364 -6.89 7.36 -16.23
N CYS A 365 -7.06 6.61 -15.12
CA CYS A 365 -6.07 6.48 -14.07
C CYS A 365 -5.94 5.03 -13.59
N SER A 366 -4.78 4.66 -13.05
CA SER A 366 -4.59 3.37 -12.36
C SER A 366 -3.77 3.53 -11.08
N ASP A 367 -4.23 2.88 -10.02
CA ASP A 367 -3.60 2.81 -8.71
C ASP A 367 -3.01 1.42 -8.47
N ALA A 368 -1.85 1.40 -7.81
CA ALA A 368 -1.10 0.19 -7.55
C ALA A 368 -1.24 -0.23 -6.08
N SER A 369 -1.57 -1.50 -5.82
CA SER A 369 -1.69 -2.01 -4.45
C SER A 369 -0.44 -2.79 -4.02
N VAL A 370 -0.26 -4.02 -4.47
CA VAL A 370 0.81 -4.94 -4.02
C VAL A 370 1.43 -5.68 -5.20
N ILE A 371 2.73 -5.98 -5.10
CA ILE A 371 3.46 -6.85 -6.03
C ILE A 371 4.10 -8.00 -5.25
N ASN A 372 3.94 -9.25 -5.73
CA ASN A 372 4.61 -10.40 -5.14
C ASN A 372 6.03 -10.61 -5.73
N SER A 373 6.78 -11.59 -5.20
CA SER A 373 8.15 -11.85 -5.64
C SER A 373 8.25 -12.48 -7.04
N HIS A 374 7.14 -12.94 -7.61
CA HIS A 374 7.05 -13.45 -8.98
C HIS A 374 6.81 -12.35 -10.00
N GLY A 375 6.64 -11.09 -9.54
CA GLY A 375 6.39 -9.94 -10.39
C GLY A 375 4.93 -9.84 -10.85
N GLN A 376 4.00 -10.45 -10.12
CA GLN A 376 2.56 -10.24 -10.30
C GLN A 376 2.13 -9.07 -9.44
N ALA A 377 1.49 -8.08 -10.04
CA ALA A 377 0.99 -6.87 -9.37
C ALA A 377 -0.52 -6.75 -9.53
N VAL A 378 -1.17 -6.31 -8.46
CA VAL A 378 -2.61 -6.03 -8.44
C VAL A 378 -2.86 -4.58 -8.08
N GLY A 379 -3.99 -4.06 -8.52
CA GLY A 379 -4.42 -2.70 -8.26
C GLY A 379 -5.80 -2.44 -8.87
N ILE A 380 -6.19 -1.17 -8.87
CA ILE A 380 -7.45 -0.71 -9.44
C ILE A 380 -7.22 0.36 -10.50
N SER A 381 -8.12 0.49 -11.45
CA SER A 381 -8.25 1.70 -12.25
C SER A 381 -9.34 2.58 -11.71
N THR A 382 -9.22 3.89 -11.91
CA THR A 382 -10.14 4.88 -11.37
C THR A 382 -10.51 5.94 -12.40
N ASP A 383 -11.57 6.69 -12.11
CA ASP A 383 -11.98 7.89 -12.86
C ASP A 383 -11.11 9.12 -12.59
N CYS A 384 -9.96 8.95 -11.89
CA CYS A 384 -9.08 10.01 -11.38
C CYS A 384 -9.72 10.94 -10.32
N ASN A 385 -10.89 10.60 -9.81
CA ASN A 385 -11.52 11.31 -8.68
C ASN A 385 -11.68 10.38 -7.46
N GLY A 386 -11.16 9.16 -7.55
CA GLY A 386 -11.21 8.15 -6.49
C GLY A 386 -12.28 7.06 -6.68
N THR A 387 -13.10 7.13 -7.75
CA THR A 387 -14.07 6.06 -8.03
C THR A 387 -13.37 4.90 -8.72
N ALA A 388 -13.36 3.73 -8.10
CA ALA A 388 -12.84 2.51 -8.71
C ALA A 388 -13.72 2.09 -9.90
N LEU A 389 -13.07 1.73 -11.01
CA LEU A 389 -13.70 1.28 -12.25
C LEU A 389 -13.48 -0.22 -12.46
N HIS A 390 -12.22 -0.67 -12.46
CA HIS A 390 -11.85 -2.08 -12.62
C HIS A 390 -10.73 -2.46 -11.65
N SER A 391 -10.78 -3.67 -11.13
CA SER A 391 -9.65 -4.33 -10.49
C SER A 391 -8.79 -5.00 -11.54
N TYR A 392 -7.47 -4.94 -11.42
CA TYR A 392 -6.59 -5.47 -12.44
C TYR A 392 -5.48 -6.38 -11.89
N LEU A 393 -5.01 -7.25 -12.79
CA LEU A 393 -3.77 -8.00 -12.66
C LEU A 393 -2.77 -7.53 -13.73
N TRP A 394 -1.52 -7.37 -13.33
CA TRP A 394 -0.38 -7.22 -14.24
C TRP A 394 0.66 -8.29 -13.94
N GLU A 395 1.15 -8.97 -14.97
CA GLU A 395 2.17 -9.99 -14.81
C GLU A 395 2.99 -10.19 -16.09
N ASN A 396 4.19 -10.79 -15.95
CA ASN A 396 5.04 -11.24 -17.05
C ASN A 396 5.45 -10.15 -18.07
N GLY A 397 5.34 -8.88 -17.70
CA GLY A 397 5.65 -7.75 -18.60
C GLY A 397 4.64 -7.56 -19.72
N GLY A 398 3.45 -8.15 -19.56
CA GLY A 398 2.29 -7.98 -20.44
C GLY A 398 1.50 -6.70 -20.17
N PRO A 399 0.36 -6.51 -20.84
CA PRO A 399 -0.56 -5.45 -20.49
C PRO A 399 -1.25 -5.70 -19.15
N ILE A 400 -1.82 -4.66 -18.57
CA ILE A 400 -2.81 -4.78 -17.50
C ILE A 400 -4.05 -5.52 -18.05
N VAL A 401 -4.59 -6.43 -17.23
CA VAL A 401 -5.81 -7.19 -17.56
C VAL A 401 -6.86 -6.97 -16.49
N ASP A 402 -8.10 -6.71 -16.89
CA ASP A 402 -9.24 -6.67 -15.97
C ASP A 402 -9.37 -8.03 -15.27
N LEU A 403 -9.23 -8.02 -13.95
CA LEU A 403 -9.25 -9.21 -13.11
C LEU A 403 -10.59 -9.93 -13.15
N GLN A 404 -11.70 -9.18 -13.30
CA GLN A 404 -13.03 -9.77 -13.44
C GLN A 404 -13.14 -10.65 -14.69
N SER A 405 -12.45 -10.31 -15.78
CA SER A 405 -12.45 -11.09 -17.01
C SER A 405 -11.78 -12.45 -16.87
N LEU A 406 -10.93 -12.63 -15.86
CA LEU A 406 -10.23 -13.87 -15.54
C LEU A 406 -11.02 -14.77 -14.57
N VAL A 407 -12.10 -14.26 -13.97
CA VAL A 407 -12.91 -15.03 -13.01
C VAL A 407 -13.79 -16.03 -13.73
N LEU A 408 -13.74 -17.29 -13.28
CA LEU A 408 -14.61 -18.36 -13.80
C LEU A 408 -16.09 -18.05 -13.51
N PRO A 409 -17.01 -18.39 -14.43
CA PRO A 409 -18.45 -18.22 -14.21
C PRO A 409 -18.95 -18.98 -12.97
N GLY A 410 -19.93 -18.42 -12.27
CA GLY A 410 -20.62 -19.10 -11.16
C GLY A 410 -20.74 -18.31 -9.87
N SER A 411 -20.24 -17.07 -9.86
CA SER A 411 -20.48 -16.10 -8.76
C SER A 411 -21.21 -14.90 -9.30
N ASP A 412 -22.12 -14.34 -8.49
CA ASP A 412 -22.80 -13.06 -8.75
C ASP A 412 -22.01 -11.87 -8.17
N LEU A 413 -20.87 -12.13 -7.49
CA LEU A 413 -20.00 -11.10 -6.92
C LEU A 413 -19.10 -10.51 -8.01
N THR A 414 -18.97 -9.19 -8.00
CA THR A 414 -18.02 -8.47 -8.84
C THR A 414 -16.76 -8.13 -8.04
N VAL A 415 -15.58 -8.47 -8.61
CA VAL A 415 -14.30 -8.11 -7.98
C VAL A 415 -14.17 -6.59 -7.93
N HIS A 416 -13.89 -6.07 -6.76
CA HIS A 416 -13.77 -4.63 -6.50
C HIS A 416 -12.43 -4.34 -5.80
N GLU A 417 -12.28 -3.21 -5.20
CA GLU A 417 -11.05 -2.69 -4.59
C GLU A 417 -10.48 -3.52 -3.42
N ASN A 418 -9.44 -2.98 -2.76
CA ASN A 418 -8.73 -3.58 -1.62
C ASN A 418 -8.00 -4.89 -1.94
N LEU A 419 -7.18 -4.86 -3.00
CA LEU A 419 -6.48 -6.04 -3.48
C LEU A 419 -5.14 -6.27 -2.76
N SER A 420 -4.96 -7.50 -2.31
CA SER A 420 -3.67 -8.01 -1.84
C SER A 420 -3.37 -9.34 -2.54
N ILE A 421 -2.10 -9.58 -2.88
CA ILE A 421 -1.66 -10.81 -3.55
C ILE A 421 -0.56 -11.47 -2.73
N ASN A 422 -0.60 -12.81 -2.61
CA ASN A 422 0.46 -13.55 -1.94
C ASN A 422 1.47 -14.15 -2.93
N GLU A 423 2.46 -14.87 -2.40
CA GLU A 423 3.52 -15.51 -3.20
C GLU A 423 3.02 -16.73 -4.04
N ARG A 424 1.80 -17.17 -3.83
CA ARG A 424 1.16 -18.25 -4.62
C ARG A 424 0.29 -17.71 -5.75
N GLY A 425 0.17 -16.36 -5.89
CA GLY A 425 -0.72 -15.73 -6.85
C GLY A 425 -2.19 -15.70 -6.41
N GLU A 426 -2.50 -16.10 -5.17
CA GLU A 426 -3.83 -15.96 -4.60
C GLU A 426 -4.09 -14.49 -4.27
N ILE A 427 -5.27 -13.98 -4.64
CA ILE A 427 -5.64 -12.57 -4.50
C ILE A 427 -6.84 -12.48 -3.57
N VAL A 428 -6.74 -11.64 -2.54
CA VAL A 428 -7.88 -11.22 -1.74
C VAL A 428 -8.38 -9.86 -2.21
N ALA A 429 -9.69 -9.67 -2.19
CA ALA A 429 -10.35 -8.44 -2.59
C ALA A 429 -11.69 -8.29 -1.88
N ASN A 430 -12.31 -7.12 -1.99
CA ASN A 430 -13.74 -6.95 -1.75
C ASN A 430 -14.53 -7.37 -2.98
N GLY A 431 -15.56 -8.15 -2.82
CA GLY A 431 -16.55 -8.51 -3.84
C GLY A 431 -17.84 -7.74 -3.63
N LEU A 432 -18.28 -6.96 -4.63
CA LEU A 432 -19.56 -6.27 -4.58
C LEU A 432 -20.70 -7.26 -4.75
N LEU A 433 -21.67 -7.18 -3.85
CA LEU A 433 -22.93 -7.89 -3.95
C LEU A 433 -23.81 -7.26 -5.06
N PRO A 434 -24.67 -8.05 -5.72
CA PRO A 434 -25.62 -7.54 -6.71
C PRO A 434 -26.45 -6.38 -6.19
N ASN A 435 -26.67 -5.38 -7.06
CA ASN A 435 -27.47 -4.18 -6.76
C ASN A 435 -26.92 -3.27 -5.65
N GLY A 436 -25.64 -3.35 -5.33
CA GLY A 436 -25.02 -2.52 -4.29
C GLY A 436 -25.50 -2.87 -2.88
N ALA A 437 -25.84 -4.13 -2.62
CA ALA A 437 -26.33 -4.59 -1.32
C ALA A 437 -25.22 -4.65 -0.24
N GLY A 438 -23.97 -4.33 -0.58
CA GLY A 438 -22.81 -4.36 0.30
C GLY A 438 -21.65 -5.11 -0.33
N THR A 439 -20.67 -5.45 0.50
CA THR A 439 -19.44 -6.15 0.10
C THR A 439 -19.25 -7.45 0.88
N HIS A 440 -18.64 -8.44 0.24
CA HIS A 440 -18.07 -9.61 0.90
C HIS A 440 -16.57 -9.69 0.65
N ALA A 441 -15.81 -10.13 1.64
CA ALA A 441 -14.44 -10.55 1.43
C ALA A 441 -14.41 -11.75 0.47
N ILE A 442 -13.60 -11.68 -0.59
CA ILE A 442 -13.45 -12.74 -1.59
C ILE A 442 -12.00 -13.17 -1.73
N LEU A 443 -11.78 -14.43 -2.04
CA LEU A 443 -10.49 -14.98 -2.41
C LEU A 443 -10.55 -15.50 -3.85
N LEU A 444 -9.59 -15.04 -4.65
CA LEU A 444 -9.37 -15.52 -6.02
C LEU A 444 -8.19 -16.48 -6.01
N ILE A 445 -8.43 -17.73 -6.36
CA ILE A 445 -7.42 -18.79 -6.43
C ILE A 445 -7.10 -19.05 -7.90
N PRO A 446 -5.83 -18.91 -8.35
CA PRO A 446 -5.48 -19.18 -9.74
C PRO A 446 -5.63 -20.67 -10.06
N CYS A 447 -6.18 -20.96 -11.24
CA CYS A 447 -6.30 -22.32 -11.77
C CYS A 447 -4.97 -22.74 -12.42
N ASP A 448 -3.97 -23.02 -11.60
CA ASP A 448 -2.61 -23.35 -12.03
C ASP A 448 -2.06 -24.63 -11.39
N GLU A 449 -0.84 -25.01 -11.76
CA GLU A 449 -0.18 -26.22 -11.25
C GLU A 449 0.10 -26.18 -9.74
N ASN A 450 0.10 -24.99 -9.12
CA ASN A 450 0.30 -24.83 -7.68
C ASN A 450 -0.98 -25.04 -6.88
N HIS A 451 -2.14 -25.10 -7.58
CA HIS A 451 -3.48 -25.30 -7.02
C HIS A 451 -4.22 -26.45 -7.72
N PRO A 452 -3.69 -27.71 -7.66
CA PRO A 452 -4.15 -28.79 -8.54
C PRO A 452 -5.55 -29.31 -8.23
N ASP A 453 -6.08 -29.06 -7.04
CA ASP A 453 -7.32 -29.68 -6.56
C ASP A 453 -8.46 -28.66 -6.37
N VAL A 454 -8.40 -27.50 -7.04
CA VAL A 454 -9.46 -26.48 -6.92
C VAL A 454 -10.66 -26.88 -7.74
N GLU A 455 -11.78 -27.16 -7.06
CA GLU A 455 -13.03 -27.59 -7.70
C GLU A 455 -13.54 -26.50 -8.66
N GLY A 456 -13.83 -26.93 -9.89
CA GLY A 456 -14.35 -26.06 -10.97
C GLY A 456 -13.30 -25.32 -11.76
N CYS A 457 -12.00 -25.51 -11.49
CA CYS A 457 -10.93 -25.01 -12.35
C CYS A 457 -10.84 -25.78 -13.66
N ASP A 458 -10.63 -25.07 -14.76
CA ASP A 458 -10.44 -25.65 -16.09
C ASP A 458 -8.96 -25.80 -16.48
N TYR A 459 -8.04 -25.12 -15.76
CA TYR A 459 -6.58 -25.12 -15.99
C TYR A 459 -6.15 -24.67 -17.39
N ASP A 460 -7.07 -24.16 -18.20
CA ASP A 460 -6.76 -23.60 -19.51
C ASP A 460 -6.16 -22.20 -19.36
N LEU A 461 -5.27 -21.84 -20.28
CA LEU A 461 -4.68 -20.52 -20.34
C LEU A 461 -5.47 -19.63 -21.31
N MET A 462 -5.92 -18.49 -20.83
CA MET A 462 -6.55 -17.45 -21.65
C MET A 462 -5.51 -16.58 -22.33
N ASP A 463 -5.75 -16.24 -23.59
CA ASP A 463 -5.11 -15.06 -24.18
C ASP A 463 -5.77 -13.83 -23.58
N ALA A 464 -4.96 -12.83 -23.16
CA ALA A 464 -5.49 -11.53 -22.78
C ALA A 464 -6.39 -11.04 -23.92
N SER A 465 -7.70 -10.99 -23.68
CA SER A 465 -8.62 -10.48 -24.70
C SER A 465 -8.19 -9.05 -25.02
N THR A 466 -7.85 -8.80 -26.28
CA THR A 466 -7.51 -7.49 -26.80
C THR A 466 -8.76 -6.61 -26.87
N SER A 467 -9.40 -6.35 -25.76
CA SER A 467 -10.34 -5.25 -25.60
C SER A 467 -9.64 -3.92 -25.38
N ALA A 468 -8.30 -3.93 -25.29
CA ALA A 468 -7.51 -2.71 -25.29
C ALA A 468 -7.53 -2.07 -26.68
N SER A 469 -8.53 -1.25 -26.94
CA SER A 469 -8.51 -0.30 -28.07
C SER A 469 -7.55 0.86 -27.74
N GLY A 470 -6.27 0.63 -27.95
CA GLY A 470 -5.26 1.67 -27.79
C GLY A 470 -3.92 1.02 -27.49
N ALA A 471 -3.04 0.99 -28.50
CA ALA A 471 -1.66 0.54 -28.31
C ALA A 471 -0.97 1.44 -27.29
N ASN A 472 -1.01 1.08 -26.03
CA ASN A 472 -0.20 1.67 -24.99
C ASN A 472 1.23 1.16 -25.17
N THR A 473 2.03 1.93 -25.88
CA THR A 473 3.47 1.73 -25.96
C THR A 473 4.04 1.94 -24.58
N ALA A 474 4.53 0.87 -23.93
CA ALA A 474 5.35 0.98 -22.75
C ALA A 474 6.53 1.91 -23.04
N VAL A 475 6.48 3.13 -22.52
CA VAL A 475 7.54 4.11 -22.70
C VAL A 475 8.59 3.82 -21.63
N ARG A 476 9.72 3.23 -22.06
CA ARG A 476 10.90 3.12 -21.20
C ARG A 476 11.54 4.48 -21.05
N HIS A 477 11.33 5.12 -19.93
CA HIS A 477 12.11 6.30 -19.57
C HIS A 477 13.41 5.88 -18.90
N VAL A 478 14.54 6.10 -19.58
CA VAL A 478 15.87 5.98 -18.96
C VAL A 478 16.17 7.35 -18.35
N TYR A 479 16.19 7.42 -17.03
CA TYR A 479 16.47 8.65 -16.31
C TYR A 479 17.98 8.94 -16.32
N SER A 480 18.36 10.11 -16.85
CA SER A 480 19.64 10.78 -16.57
C SER A 480 19.35 11.98 -15.69
N PRO A 481 20.05 12.17 -14.56
CA PRO A 481 19.78 13.29 -13.67
C PRO A 481 20.25 14.60 -14.33
N ALA A 482 19.31 15.41 -14.81
CA ALA A 482 19.57 16.78 -15.21
C ALA A 482 18.63 17.69 -14.41
N LEU A 483 19.24 18.43 -13.48
CA LEU A 483 18.63 19.50 -12.71
C LEU A 483 18.26 20.66 -13.64
N THR A 484 16.98 20.98 -13.76
CA THR A 484 16.53 22.35 -14.11
C THR A 484 15.21 22.66 -13.41
N PRO A 485 15.09 23.85 -12.79
CA PRO A 485 13.89 24.24 -12.07
C PRO A 485 12.93 24.99 -12.98
N SER A 486 11.64 24.63 -12.99
CA SER A 486 10.60 25.55 -13.43
C SER A 486 9.40 25.49 -12.49
N ALA A 487 9.09 26.65 -11.91
CA ALA A 487 7.97 26.87 -11.05
C ALA A 487 6.67 27.00 -11.85
N ALA A 488 5.68 26.18 -11.55
CA ALA A 488 4.29 26.46 -11.88
C ALA A 488 3.38 25.90 -10.79
N ARG A 489 2.56 26.78 -10.26
CA ARG A 489 1.61 26.53 -9.17
C ARG A 489 0.43 25.72 -9.71
N GLN A 490 0.22 24.52 -9.20
CA GLN A 490 -1.14 23.95 -9.13
C GLN A 490 -1.26 23.14 -7.83
N ARG A 491 -2.25 23.49 -7.04
CA ARG A 491 -2.65 22.78 -5.85
C ARG A 491 -3.32 21.49 -6.27
N THR A 492 -2.63 20.38 -6.17
CA THR A 492 -3.23 19.07 -6.35
C THR A 492 -3.88 18.67 -5.03
N ARG A 493 -5.15 18.41 -5.10
CA ARG A 493 -5.99 17.94 -4.01
C ARG A 493 -5.72 16.46 -3.77
N PHE A 494 -4.76 16.10 -2.94
CA PHE A 494 -5.06 15.05 -1.99
C PHE A 494 -5.77 15.77 -0.86
N ASN A 495 -7.09 15.78 -0.93
CA ASN A 495 -7.93 16.31 0.13
C ASN A 495 -7.84 15.35 1.32
N LEU A 496 -6.92 15.59 2.23
CA LEU A 496 -7.25 15.48 3.63
C LEU A 496 -8.37 16.53 3.86
N GLN A 497 -9.63 16.14 3.63
CA GLN A 497 -10.75 16.94 4.09
C GLN A 497 -10.79 16.84 5.61
N ILE A 498 -10.05 17.74 6.25
CA ILE A 498 -10.40 18.15 7.62
C ILE A 498 -11.62 19.05 7.46
N THR A 499 -12.81 18.52 7.62
CA THR A 499 -13.99 19.31 7.89
C THR A 499 -14.13 19.48 9.41
N PRO A 500 -14.47 20.69 9.89
CA PRO A 500 -14.49 21.03 11.32
C PRO A 500 -15.58 20.29 12.09
#